data_62b829b14d7bd939d5c1d37fcb5d82be
#
_entry.id   62b829b14d7bd939d5c1d37fcb5d82be
#
_cell.length_a   1.000
_cell.length_b   1.000
_cell.length_c   1.000
_cell.angle_alpha   90.00
_cell.angle_beta   90.00
_cell.angle_gamma   90.00
#
_symmetry.space_group_name_H-M   'P 1'
#
loop_
_entity.id
_entity.type
_entity.pdbx_description
1 polymer ?
#
loop_
_entity_poly.entity_id
_entity_poly.type
_entity_poly.pdbx_seq_one_letter_code
_entity_poly.pdbx_strand_id
1 'polypeptide(L)'
;ATLLDNLGLTGLAINSTTNPGIISYWQKFNKNGFAESSNHRSYTFRKGIIVPKRLTVSHRDDARLEFDVVPIFDGTNNAIVVSDAASLPTIAINPARWTLGPITLGNEVLTEYTQLEIDFGNTVETGSSESDIDPTHVAVRTHEPTITITGIDPQWMSSSVFALGGTVVAQATDAIYLRKRSGVSFVADGTAEHIKLTPNGILSVGQAAQAEAQRIGQTTIMVKLGIDSSGNAALAVDTTSAIS
;
A
#
# COMPACT_ATOMS: atom_id res chain seq x y z
N ALA A 1 -12.83 -0.29 9.23
CA ALA A 1 -11.59 0.35 8.77
C ALA A 1 -10.63 -0.69 8.24
N THR A 2 -10.01 -0.44 7.11
CA THR A 2 -8.95 -1.29 6.56
C THR A 2 -7.60 -0.95 7.19
N LEU A 3 -6.60 -1.81 7.01
CA LEU A 3 -5.23 -1.47 7.42
C LEU A 3 -4.75 -0.18 6.75
N LEU A 4 -5.14 0.02 5.49
CA LEU A 4 -4.77 1.21 4.72
C LEU A 4 -5.38 2.50 5.30
N ASP A 5 -6.61 2.47 5.82
CA ASP A 5 -7.21 3.62 6.54
C ASP A 5 -6.41 3.98 7.79
N ASN A 6 -6.01 2.96 8.55
CA ASN A 6 -5.30 3.18 9.79
C ASN A 6 -3.86 3.66 9.57
N LEU A 7 -3.18 3.14 8.54
CA LEU A 7 -1.81 3.52 8.23
C LEU A 7 -1.69 4.91 7.59
N GLY A 8 -2.71 5.32 6.83
CA GLY A 8 -2.54 6.41 5.90
C GLY A 8 -1.49 6.08 4.82
N LEU A 9 -1.10 7.05 4.03
CA LEU A 9 -0.13 6.86 2.95
C LEU A 9 1.31 7.13 3.36
N THR A 10 1.51 7.90 4.41
CA THR A 10 2.84 8.28 4.94
C THR A 10 3.24 7.48 6.17
N GLY A 11 2.36 6.60 6.64
CA GLY A 11 2.61 5.80 7.82
C GLY A 11 1.97 6.33 9.09
N LEU A 12 2.01 5.53 10.14
CA LEU A 12 1.38 5.79 11.41
C LEU A 12 2.34 5.47 12.56
N ALA A 13 2.39 6.35 13.55
CA ALA A 13 3.16 6.14 14.76
C ALA A 13 2.58 4.98 15.60
N ILE A 14 3.47 4.12 16.08
CA ILE A 14 3.17 3.06 17.02
C ILE A 14 3.51 3.59 18.42
N ASN A 15 2.56 3.57 19.33
CA ASN A 15 2.80 3.84 20.75
C ASN A 15 1.69 3.24 21.61
N SER A 16 1.86 3.25 22.93
CA SER A 16 0.90 2.63 23.86
C SER A 16 -0.43 3.39 23.98
N THR A 17 -0.54 4.58 23.43
CA THR A 17 -1.71 5.46 23.59
C THR A 17 -2.48 5.70 22.29
N THR A 18 -1.93 5.32 21.13
CA THR A 18 -2.56 5.50 19.82
C THR A 18 -3.06 4.18 19.23
N ASN A 19 -3.92 4.28 18.24
CA ASN A 19 -4.32 3.16 17.37
C ASN A 19 -3.44 3.19 16.10
N PRO A 20 -2.72 2.10 15.72
CA PRO A 20 -2.94 0.72 16.14
C PRO A 20 -2.38 0.35 17.52
N GLY A 21 -1.68 1.22 18.23
CA GLY A 21 -1.08 0.86 19.51
C GLY A 21 0.13 -0.05 19.36
N ILE A 22 0.23 -1.06 20.22
CA ILE A 22 1.31 -2.04 20.20
C ILE A 22 1.05 -3.05 19.08
N ILE A 23 2.06 -3.27 18.24
CA ILE A 23 2.01 -4.26 17.16
C ILE A 23 2.79 -5.49 17.58
N SER A 24 2.24 -6.67 17.33
CA SER A 24 2.91 -7.92 17.59
C SER A 24 2.84 -8.85 16.37
N TYR A 25 3.92 -9.56 16.15
CA TYR A 25 4.03 -10.61 15.17
C TYR A 25 4.32 -11.93 15.86
N TRP A 26 3.67 -13.02 15.45
CA TRP A 26 3.86 -14.35 16.01
C TRP A 26 4.46 -15.30 14.98
N GLN A 27 5.57 -15.89 15.35
CA GLN A 27 6.13 -17.01 14.62
C GLN A 27 5.54 -18.30 15.20
N LYS A 28 4.68 -18.92 14.40
CA LYS A 28 4.04 -20.17 14.77
C LYS A 28 5.02 -21.34 14.65
N PHE A 29 5.20 -22.10 15.71
CA PHE A 29 5.92 -23.34 15.67
C PHE A 29 4.96 -24.52 15.56
N ASN A 30 5.29 -25.46 14.69
CA ASN A 30 4.62 -26.75 14.58
C ASN A 30 5.66 -27.83 14.89
N LYS A 31 5.28 -28.82 15.68
CA LYS A 31 6.10 -29.96 16.01
C LYS A 31 5.43 -31.24 15.49
N ASN A 32 6.19 -32.09 14.81
CA ASN A 32 5.69 -33.35 14.23
C ASN A 32 4.42 -33.18 13.35
N GLY A 33 4.29 -32.07 12.64
CA GLY A 33 3.12 -31.79 11.80
C GLY A 33 1.90 -31.26 12.55
N PHE A 34 1.93 -31.15 13.86
CA PHE A 34 0.84 -30.63 14.69
C PHE A 34 1.16 -29.23 15.20
N ALA A 35 0.12 -28.38 15.24
CA ALA A 35 0.25 -27.06 15.83
C ALA A 35 0.38 -27.16 17.34
N GLU A 36 1.41 -26.56 17.91
CA GLU A 36 1.55 -26.42 19.35
C GLU A 36 0.63 -25.30 19.86
N SER A 37 0.07 -25.46 21.05
CA SER A 37 -0.90 -24.51 21.60
C SER A 37 -0.27 -23.31 22.29
N SER A 38 0.97 -23.40 22.75
CA SER A 38 1.55 -22.39 23.66
C SER A 38 3.06 -22.19 23.56
N ASN A 39 3.71 -22.67 22.51
CA ASN A 39 5.18 -22.54 22.36
C ASN A 39 5.53 -21.77 21.10
N HIS A 40 4.88 -20.64 20.90
CA HIS A 40 5.16 -19.76 19.78
C HIS A 40 6.04 -18.61 20.22
N ARG A 41 6.76 -18.02 19.27
CA ARG A 41 7.55 -16.83 19.53
C ARG A 41 6.76 -15.60 19.11
N SER A 42 6.67 -14.60 19.97
CA SER A 42 6.13 -13.29 19.64
C SER A 42 7.22 -12.22 19.60
N TYR A 43 7.09 -11.32 18.66
CA TYR A 43 7.90 -10.10 18.52
C TYR A 43 6.94 -8.92 18.70
N THR A 44 7.20 -8.08 19.70
CA THR A 44 6.33 -6.97 20.06
C THR A 44 7.05 -5.66 19.84
N PHE A 45 6.41 -4.75 19.09
CA PHE A 45 6.86 -3.40 18.77
C PHE A 45 5.98 -2.41 19.52
N ARG A 46 6.53 -1.74 20.53
CA ARG A 46 5.77 -0.86 21.44
C ARG A 46 5.78 0.59 21.01
N LYS A 47 6.83 1.01 20.34
CA LYS A 47 7.02 2.38 19.86
C LYS A 47 7.73 2.36 18.51
N GLY A 48 7.44 3.34 17.66
CA GLY A 48 8.03 3.42 16.33
C GLY A 48 7.06 3.94 15.30
N ILE A 49 7.24 3.48 14.07
CA ILE A 49 6.35 3.81 12.94
C ILE A 49 6.11 2.57 12.09
N ILE A 50 4.91 2.46 11.56
CA ILE A 50 4.58 1.52 10.50
C ILE A 50 4.33 2.32 9.22
N VAL A 51 5.00 1.95 8.13
CA VAL A 51 5.02 2.72 6.88
C VAL A 51 4.64 1.84 5.71
N PRO A 52 3.62 2.19 4.91
CA PRO A 52 3.32 1.47 3.70
C PRO A 52 4.44 1.67 2.68
N LYS A 53 4.83 0.59 2.01
CA LYS A 53 5.88 0.58 0.99
C LYS A 53 5.30 0.43 -0.39
N ARG A 54 4.52 -0.60 -0.59
CA ARG A 54 4.02 -0.97 -1.91
C ARG A 54 2.64 -1.59 -1.83
N LEU A 55 1.79 -1.21 -2.76
CA LEU A 55 0.52 -1.87 -3.02
C LEU A 55 0.58 -2.49 -4.41
N THR A 56 0.43 -3.81 -4.48
CA THR A 56 0.39 -4.54 -5.75
C THR A 56 -0.96 -5.22 -5.89
N VAL A 57 -1.55 -5.08 -7.06
CA VAL A 57 -2.81 -5.73 -7.38
C VAL A 57 -2.84 -6.15 -8.86
N SER A 58 -3.26 -7.36 -9.12
CA SER A 58 -3.43 -7.90 -10.46
C SER A 58 -4.90 -8.23 -10.72
N HIS A 59 -5.23 -8.35 -12.00
CA HIS A 59 -6.56 -8.76 -12.39
C HIS A 59 -6.85 -10.16 -11.85
N ARG A 60 -7.98 -10.35 -11.14
CA ARG A 60 -8.42 -11.59 -10.51
C ARG A 60 -7.58 -12.09 -9.32
N ASP A 61 -6.53 -11.40 -8.95
CA ASP A 61 -5.74 -11.69 -7.74
C ASP A 61 -6.12 -10.73 -6.60
N ASP A 62 -5.71 -11.07 -5.39
CA ASP A 62 -5.96 -10.22 -4.23
C ASP A 62 -4.91 -9.11 -4.14
N ALA A 63 -5.36 -7.94 -3.75
CA ALA A 63 -4.48 -6.83 -3.47
C ALA A 63 -3.54 -7.17 -2.29
N ARG A 64 -2.26 -6.85 -2.45
CA ARG A 64 -1.21 -7.05 -1.46
C ARG A 64 -0.61 -5.72 -1.07
N LEU A 65 -0.65 -5.42 0.22
CA LEU A 65 0.01 -4.26 0.80
C LEU A 65 1.27 -4.71 1.54
N GLU A 66 2.42 -4.19 1.11
CA GLU A 66 3.69 -4.32 1.81
C GLU A 66 3.91 -3.10 2.69
N PHE A 67 4.40 -3.33 3.90
CA PHE A 67 4.72 -2.26 4.83
C PHE A 67 5.94 -2.61 5.66
N ASP A 68 6.65 -1.59 6.11
CA ASP A 68 7.75 -1.70 7.05
C ASP A 68 7.29 -1.31 8.45
N VAL A 69 7.77 -2.03 9.44
CA VAL A 69 7.67 -1.63 10.85
C VAL A 69 9.06 -1.23 11.31
N VAL A 70 9.23 0.02 11.70
CA VAL A 70 10.49 0.55 12.20
C VAL A 70 10.33 0.84 13.68
N PRO A 71 10.73 -0.11 14.55
CA PRO A 71 10.61 0.06 15.99
C PRO A 71 11.72 0.93 16.54
N ILE A 72 11.42 1.62 17.64
CA ILE A 72 12.39 2.40 18.40
C ILE A 72 12.27 2.07 19.90
N PHE A 73 13.27 2.48 20.67
CA PHE A 73 13.25 2.38 22.12
C PHE A 73 12.06 3.16 22.72
N ASP A 74 11.30 2.55 23.61
CA ASP A 74 10.11 3.16 24.17
C ASP A 74 10.37 3.95 25.48
N GLY A 75 11.62 3.94 25.96
CA GLY A 75 12.05 4.52 27.23
C GLY A 75 12.24 3.47 28.34
N THR A 76 11.80 2.24 28.10
CA THR A 76 11.87 1.14 29.10
C THR A 76 12.27 -0.18 28.46
N ASN A 77 11.70 -0.49 27.30
CA ASN A 77 11.91 -1.77 26.63
C ASN A 77 12.73 -1.55 25.36
N ASN A 78 13.49 -2.56 24.97
CA ASN A 78 14.18 -2.58 23.68
C ASN A 78 13.21 -2.38 22.53
N ALA A 79 13.69 -1.89 21.40
CA ALA A 79 12.90 -1.64 20.20
C ALA A 79 12.05 -2.84 19.78
N ILE A 80 12.60 -4.05 19.99
CA ILE A 80 11.89 -5.32 19.76
C ILE A 80 11.91 -6.14 21.03
N VAL A 81 10.74 -6.43 21.58
CA VAL A 81 10.59 -7.35 22.72
C VAL A 81 10.22 -8.73 22.20
N VAL A 82 11.08 -9.70 22.50
CA VAL A 82 10.88 -11.10 22.09
C VAL A 82 10.38 -11.90 23.30
N SER A 83 9.34 -12.68 23.10
CA SER A 83 8.85 -13.64 24.10
C SER A 83 8.70 -15.01 23.47
N ASP A 84 9.31 -16.00 24.10
CA ASP A 84 9.10 -17.41 23.80
C ASP A 84 7.94 -17.96 24.65
N ALA A 85 7.37 -19.07 24.24
CA ALA A 85 6.21 -19.67 24.90
C ALA A 85 4.92 -18.80 24.87
N ALA A 86 4.76 -17.99 23.85
CA ALA A 86 3.55 -17.19 23.65
C ALA A 86 2.40 -18.02 23.06
N SER A 87 1.17 -17.76 23.52
CA SER A 87 -0.03 -18.29 22.88
C SER A 87 -0.41 -17.47 21.65
N LEU A 88 -0.91 -18.12 20.60
CA LEU A 88 -1.44 -17.41 19.43
C LEU A 88 -2.72 -16.67 19.81
N PRO A 89 -2.90 -15.45 19.36
CA PRO A 89 -4.16 -14.74 19.51
C PRO A 89 -5.26 -15.44 18.69
N THR A 90 -6.49 -15.39 19.19
CA THR A 90 -7.66 -15.78 18.38
C THR A 90 -7.92 -14.69 17.35
N ILE A 91 -7.72 -15.00 16.08
CA ILE A 91 -7.98 -14.07 14.98
C ILE A 91 -9.32 -14.46 14.35
N ALA A 92 -10.26 -13.52 14.32
CA ALA A 92 -11.46 -13.67 13.51
C ALA A 92 -11.06 -13.56 12.02
N ILE A 93 -11.05 -14.70 11.33
CA ILE A 93 -10.68 -14.75 9.91
C ILE A 93 -11.94 -14.43 9.09
N ASN A 94 -12.12 -13.18 8.76
CA ASN A 94 -12.98 -12.78 7.65
C ASN A 94 -12.20 -11.74 6.83
N PRO A 95 -11.22 -12.15 6.03
CA PRO A 95 -10.42 -11.23 5.26
C PRO A 95 -11.29 -10.57 4.21
N ALA A 96 -11.49 -9.28 4.33
CA ALA A 96 -11.95 -8.48 3.22
C ALA A 96 -10.89 -8.56 2.11
N ARG A 97 -11.31 -8.84 0.88
CA ARG A 97 -10.43 -9.07 -0.26
C ARG A 97 -10.77 -8.06 -1.34
N TRP A 98 -9.74 -7.51 -1.99
CA TRP A 98 -9.90 -6.56 -3.08
C TRP A 98 -9.08 -7.02 -4.27
N THR A 99 -9.57 -6.72 -5.46
CA THR A 99 -8.88 -6.94 -6.73
C THR A 99 -8.89 -5.66 -7.55
N LEU A 100 -8.17 -5.64 -8.65
CA LEU A 100 -8.08 -4.49 -9.53
C LEU A 100 -9.46 -4.13 -10.08
N GLY A 101 -9.85 -2.87 -9.89
CA GLY A 101 -11.07 -2.24 -10.38
C GLY A 101 -10.78 -1.24 -11.51
N PRO A 102 -11.74 -0.40 -11.90
CA PRO A 102 -11.56 0.61 -12.94
C PRO A 102 -10.44 1.60 -12.62
N ILE A 103 -9.74 2.07 -13.66
CA ILE A 103 -8.67 3.06 -13.57
C ILE A 103 -8.97 4.20 -14.55
N THR A 104 -9.01 5.42 -14.03
CA THR A 104 -9.06 6.66 -14.82
C THR A 104 -7.91 7.56 -14.38
N LEU A 105 -7.08 8.01 -15.31
CA LEU A 105 -5.96 8.89 -15.05
C LEU A 105 -5.86 9.94 -16.16
N GLY A 106 -5.70 11.21 -15.76
CA GLY A 106 -5.62 12.32 -16.72
C GLY A 106 -6.89 12.45 -17.59
N ASN A 107 -8.04 12.06 -17.04
CA ASN A 107 -9.33 11.97 -17.72
C ASN A 107 -9.41 10.86 -18.79
N GLU A 108 -8.43 9.96 -18.86
CA GLU A 108 -8.45 8.79 -19.74
C GLU A 108 -8.87 7.55 -18.96
N VAL A 109 -9.87 6.84 -19.47
CA VAL A 109 -10.30 5.55 -18.92
C VAL A 109 -9.40 4.47 -19.51
N LEU A 110 -8.60 3.84 -18.66
CA LEU A 110 -7.72 2.77 -19.10
C LEU A 110 -8.50 1.48 -19.29
N THR A 111 -8.15 0.72 -20.32
CA THR A 111 -8.72 -0.58 -20.65
C THR A 111 -7.62 -1.63 -20.75
N GLU A 112 -7.95 -2.91 -20.63
CA GLU A 112 -7.05 -4.04 -20.82
C GLU A 112 -5.77 -4.02 -19.96
N TYR A 113 -5.81 -3.34 -18.82
CA TYR A 113 -4.73 -3.41 -17.83
C TYR A 113 -4.80 -4.74 -17.07
N THR A 114 -3.64 -5.27 -16.72
CA THR A 114 -3.49 -6.57 -16.04
C THR A 114 -2.97 -6.44 -14.63
N GLN A 115 -2.17 -5.41 -14.36
CA GLN A 115 -1.51 -5.19 -13.08
C GLN A 115 -1.37 -3.71 -12.77
N LEU A 116 -1.51 -3.40 -11.49
CA LEU A 116 -1.22 -2.10 -10.89
C LEU A 116 -0.21 -2.32 -9.77
N GLU A 117 0.81 -1.48 -9.72
CA GLU A 117 1.72 -1.34 -8.60
C GLU A 117 1.80 0.12 -8.19
N ILE A 118 1.66 0.39 -6.90
CA ILE A 118 1.87 1.71 -6.32
C ILE A 118 3.01 1.59 -5.33
N ASP A 119 4.14 2.21 -5.65
CA ASP A 119 5.21 2.44 -4.69
C ASP A 119 4.93 3.76 -3.99
N PHE A 120 4.79 3.74 -2.66
CA PHE A 120 4.49 4.95 -1.90
C PHE A 120 5.70 5.87 -1.75
N GLY A 121 6.90 5.42 -2.14
CA GLY A 121 8.12 6.22 -2.11
C GLY A 121 8.49 6.74 -0.72
N ASN A 122 8.04 6.05 0.32
CA ASN A 122 8.32 6.43 1.69
C ASN A 122 9.75 6.02 2.08
N THR A 123 10.54 6.98 2.53
CA THR A 123 11.84 6.72 3.17
C THR A 123 11.77 7.09 4.64
N VAL A 124 12.35 6.23 5.47
CA VAL A 124 12.36 6.40 6.92
C VAL A 124 13.79 6.66 7.39
N GLU A 125 13.95 7.64 8.26
CA GLU A 125 15.20 7.95 8.92
C GLU A 125 15.08 7.67 10.42
N THR A 126 16.10 7.05 10.97
CA THR A 126 16.20 6.74 12.40
C THR A 126 17.41 7.44 13.00
N GLY A 127 17.28 7.86 14.25
CA GLY A 127 18.37 8.48 15.00
C GLY A 127 18.46 7.95 16.42
N SER A 128 19.65 7.98 17.00
CA SER A 128 19.94 7.59 18.38
C SER A 128 20.92 8.55 19.00
N SER A 129 20.94 8.62 20.34
CA SER A 129 21.96 9.31 21.09
C SER A 129 23.20 8.43 21.23
N GLU A 130 24.37 9.02 21.59
CA GLU A 130 25.66 8.34 21.60
C GLU A 130 25.76 7.07 22.46
N SER A 131 24.89 6.91 23.45
CA SER A 131 24.89 5.77 24.36
C SER A 131 23.71 4.81 24.17
N ASP A 132 22.85 5.04 23.18
CA ASP A 132 21.67 4.21 22.95
C ASP A 132 22.02 2.99 22.08
N ILE A 133 21.56 1.82 22.49
CA ILE A 133 21.71 0.58 21.72
C ILE A 133 20.72 0.55 20.57
N ASP A 134 19.50 1.04 20.82
CA ASP A 134 18.41 1.07 19.86
C ASP A 134 18.11 2.53 19.43
N PRO A 135 17.59 2.74 18.22
CA PRO A 135 17.12 4.06 17.79
C PRO A 135 16.08 4.63 18.77
N THR A 136 16.16 5.92 19.04
CA THR A 136 15.22 6.64 19.91
C THR A 136 14.28 7.56 19.14
N HIS A 137 14.62 7.84 17.88
CA HIS A 137 13.85 8.71 16.99
C HIS A 137 13.60 8.03 15.66
N VAL A 138 12.44 8.27 15.08
CA VAL A 138 12.07 7.82 13.74
C VAL A 138 11.19 8.87 13.08
N ALA A 139 11.43 9.14 11.81
CA ALA A 139 10.63 10.05 11.00
C ALA A 139 10.53 9.55 9.54
N VAL A 140 9.43 9.85 8.89
CA VAL A 140 9.32 9.73 7.43
C VAL A 140 9.96 10.95 6.81
N ARG A 141 10.95 10.75 5.96
CA ARG A 141 11.72 11.80 5.31
C ARG A 141 11.12 12.23 3.98
N THR A 142 10.73 11.26 3.17
CA THR A 142 10.14 11.50 1.84
C THR A 142 8.89 10.68 1.64
N HIS A 143 8.00 11.21 0.80
CA HIS A 143 6.83 10.54 0.29
C HIS A 143 6.66 10.94 -1.18
N GLU A 144 7.17 10.09 -2.08
CA GLU A 144 7.17 10.34 -3.53
C GLU A 144 6.50 9.17 -4.26
N PRO A 145 5.17 9.12 -4.24
CA PRO A 145 4.45 7.97 -4.78
C PRO A 145 4.58 7.86 -6.30
N THR A 146 4.72 6.63 -6.76
CA THR A 146 4.80 6.27 -8.16
C THR A 146 3.80 5.18 -8.48
N ILE A 147 3.05 5.35 -9.55
CA ILE A 147 2.08 4.37 -10.04
C ILE A 147 2.64 3.71 -11.29
N THR A 148 2.70 2.38 -11.29
CA THR A 148 3.06 1.60 -12.47
C THR A 148 1.86 0.77 -12.89
N ILE A 149 1.42 0.94 -14.13
CA ILE A 149 0.30 0.23 -14.73
C ILE A 149 0.83 -0.61 -15.87
N THR A 150 0.51 -1.87 -15.87
CA THR A 150 0.87 -2.83 -16.93
C THR A 150 -0.39 -3.38 -17.57
N GLY A 151 -0.42 -3.43 -18.89
CA GLY A 151 -1.55 -3.93 -19.67
C GLY A 151 -1.12 -4.41 -21.05
N ILE A 152 -2.09 -4.68 -21.88
CA ILE A 152 -1.89 -5.19 -23.25
C ILE A 152 -2.40 -4.21 -24.31
N ASP A 153 -2.95 -3.06 -23.91
CA ASP A 153 -3.49 -2.08 -24.82
C ASP A 153 -2.39 -1.12 -25.32
N PRO A 154 -1.99 -1.18 -26.59
CA PRO A 154 -0.99 -0.26 -27.12
C PRO A 154 -1.52 1.16 -27.33
N GLN A 155 -2.84 1.37 -27.26
CA GLN A 155 -3.45 2.69 -27.49
C GLN A 155 -3.08 3.69 -26.38
N TRP A 156 -2.75 3.22 -25.18
CA TRP A 156 -2.27 4.10 -24.11
C TRP A 156 -1.06 4.93 -24.53
N MET A 157 -0.16 4.35 -25.32
CA MET A 157 1.05 5.04 -25.81
C MET A 157 0.75 6.14 -26.85
N SER A 158 -0.40 6.08 -27.51
CA SER A 158 -0.83 7.08 -28.49
C SER A 158 -1.62 8.23 -27.86
N SER A 159 -2.05 8.10 -26.61
CA SER A 159 -2.70 9.16 -25.86
C SER A 159 -1.72 10.29 -25.56
N SER A 160 -2.14 11.51 -25.77
CA SER A 160 -1.36 12.71 -25.42
C SER A 160 -1.10 12.80 -23.91
N VAL A 161 -1.93 12.15 -23.08
CA VAL A 161 -1.82 12.11 -21.62
C VAL A 161 -0.62 11.29 -21.17
N PHE A 162 -0.34 10.18 -21.87
CA PHE A 162 0.74 9.25 -21.50
C PHE A 162 1.98 9.39 -22.39
N ALA A 163 2.11 10.51 -23.09
CA ALA A 163 3.33 10.79 -23.83
C ALA A 163 4.55 10.81 -22.90
N LEU A 164 5.62 10.14 -23.30
CA LEU A 164 6.87 10.08 -22.53
C LEU A 164 7.40 11.50 -22.24
N GLY A 165 7.64 11.78 -20.97
CA GLY A 165 8.03 13.11 -20.50
C GLY A 165 6.87 14.11 -20.44
N GLY A 166 5.65 13.67 -20.75
CA GLY A 166 4.44 14.48 -20.61
C GLY A 166 4.09 14.73 -19.13
N THR A 167 3.41 15.84 -18.92
CA THR A 167 2.83 16.17 -17.60
C THR A 167 1.38 16.52 -17.78
N VAL A 168 0.54 16.02 -16.89
CA VAL A 168 -0.91 16.27 -16.87
C VAL A 168 -1.31 16.64 -15.44
N VAL A 169 -2.18 17.62 -15.29
CA VAL A 169 -2.77 17.93 -13.99
C VAL A 169 -3.84 16.87 -13.68
N ALA A 170 -3.78 16.30 -12.49
CA ALA A 170 -4.79 15.35 -12.04
C ALA A 170 -6.19 15.98 -12.09
N GLN A 171 -7.15 15.23 -12.57
CA GLN A 171 -8.52 15.67 -12.74
C GLN A 171 -9.39 15.15 -11.58
N ALA A 172 -10.51 15.83 -11.33
CA ALA A 172 -11.45 15.39 -10.29
C ALA A 172 -12.06 14.00 -10.57
N THR A 173 -12.01 13.56 -11.82
CA THR A 173 -12.47 12.26 -12.29
C THR A 173 -11.42 11.16 -12.14
N ASP A 174 -10.16 11.53 -11.90
CA ASP A 174 -9.08 10.55 -11.77
C ASP A 174 -9.28 9.70 -10.54
N ALA A 175 -9.29 8.40 -10.74
CA ALA A 175 -9.49 7.42 -9.70
C ALA A 175 -8.92 6.07 -10.09
N ILE A 176 -8.37 5.39 -9.11
CA ILE A 176 -7.98 3.99 -9.19
C ILE A 176 -8.82 3.24 -8.17
N TYR A 177 -9.64 2.31 -8.63
CA TYR A 177 -10.47 1.54 -7.74
C TYR A 177 -9.89 0.16 -7.46
N LEU A 178 -9.98 -0.27 -6.20
CA LEU A 178 -9.84 -1.67 -5.82
C LEU A 178 -11.24 -2.19 -5.51
N ARG A 179 -11.69 -3.15 -6.30
CA ARG A 179 -13.03 -3.73 -6.19
C ARG A 179 -13.06 -4.78 -5.08
N LYS A 180 -13.97 -4.62 -4.13
CA LYS A 180 -14.15 -5.60 -3.05
C LYS A 180 -14.74 -6.90 -3.56
N ARG A 181 -14.24 -8.02 -3.04
CA ARG A 181 -14.76 -9.37 -3.30
C ARG A 181 -15.59 -9.86 -2.12
N SER A 182 -16.68 -10.54 -2.45
CA SER A 182 -17.50 -11.30 -1.50
C SER A 182 -17.54 -12.76 -1.95
N GLY A 183 -16.69 -13.59 -1.35
CA GLY A 183 -16.49 -14.97 -1.79
C GLY A 183 -15.94 -15.03 -3.22
N VAL A 184 -16.69 -15.66 -4.12
CA VAL A 184 -16.33 -15.80 -5.55
C VAL A 184 -16.86 -14.65 -6.42
N SER A 185 -17.72 -13.80 -5.89
CA SER A 185 -18.34 -12.68 -6.60
C SER A 185 -17.74 -11.34 -6.20
N PHE A 186 -18.01 -10.31 -6.99
CA PHE A 186 -17.72 -8.94 -6.61
C PHE A 186 -18.89 -8.32 -5.85
N VAL A 187 -18.59 -7.42 -4.93
CA VAL A 187 -19.60 -6.52 -4.37
C VAL A 187 -20.06 -5.58 -5.50
N ALA A 188 -21.36 -5.24 -5.50
CA ALA A 188 -21.93 -4.36 -6.51
C ALA A 188 -21.24 -2.98 -6.52
N ASP A 189 -20.96 -2.45 -7.69
CA ASP A 189 -20.19 -1.22 -7.87
C ASP A 189 -20.80 -0.01 -7.14
N GLY A 190 -22.12 0.09 -7.09
CA GLY A 190 -22.81 1.14 -6.35
C GLY A 190 -22.76 1.04 -4.82
N THR A 191 -22.11 0.01 -4.26
CA THR A 191 -21.99 -0.17 -2.82
C THR A 191 -20.72 0.54 -2.31
N ALA A 192 -20.84 1.36 -1.25
CA ALA A 192 -19.72 2.09 -0.66
C ALA A 192 -18.80 1.19 0.17
N GLU A 193 -18.21 0.19 -0.45
CA GLU A 193 -17.33 -0.79 0.18
C GLU A 193 -16.01 -1.02 -0.61
N HIS A 194 -15.81 -0.29 -1.69
CA HIS A 194 -14.60 -0.35 -2.50
C HIS A 194 -13.55 0.64 -1.99
N ILE A 195 -12.31 0.43 -2.38
CA ILE A 195 -11.22 1.37 -2.09
C ILE A 195 -11.03 2.24 -3.34
N LYS A 196 -11.03 3.54 -3.14
CA LYS A 196 -10.70 4.55 -4.15
C LYS A 196 -9.39 5.21 -3.79
N LEU A 197 -8.46 5.20 -4.72
CA LEU A 197 -7.21 5.95 -4.66
C LEU A 197 -7.33 7.11 -5.64
N THR A 198 -7.19 8.33 -5.15
CA THR A 198 -7.31 9.54 -5.97
C THR A 198 -5.94 10.20 -6.07
N PRO A 199 -5.31 10.22 -7.26
CA PRO A 199 -4.11 11.01 -7.48
C PRO A 199 -4.44 12.50 -7.47
N ASN A 200 -3.54 13.30 -6.91
CA ASN A 200 -3.63 14.75 -6.87
C ASN A 200 -2.39 15.37 -7.50
N GLY A 201 -2.48 16.64 -7.86
CA GLY A 201 -1.36 17.40 -8.35
C GLY A 201 -0.97 17.07 -9.78
N ILE A 202 0.31 16.97 -10.05
CA ILE A 202 0.86 16.76 -11.40
C ILE A 202 1.23 15.30 -11.59
N LEU A 203 0.68 14.70 -12.65
CA LEU A 203 1.04 13.38 -13.12
C LEU A 203 2.17 13.52 -14.14
N SER A 204 3.34 13.00 -13.84
CA SER A 204 4.50 13.03 -14.76
C SER A 204 4.79 11.63 -15.28
N VAL A 205 4.72 11.43 -16.58
CA VAL A 205 5.04 10.13 -17.20
C VAL A 205 6.55 9.97 -17.25
N GLY A 206 7.08 9.17 -16.32
CA GLY A 206 8.51 8.90 -16.19
C GLY A 206 9.02 7.82 -17.11
N GLN A 207 8.18 6.85 -17.44
CA GLN A 207 8.51 5.74 -18.34
C GLN A 207 7.26 5.25 -19.04
N ALA A 208 7.38 5.02 -20.34
CA ALA A 208 6.43 4.28 -21.14
C ALA A 208 7.23 3.29 -21.98
N ALA A 209 6.94 2.01 -21.86
CA ALA A 209 7.63 0.97 -22.56
C ALA A 209 6.64 -0.06 -23.14
N GLN A 210 6.92 -0.50 -24.34
CA GLN A 210 6.22 -1.62 -24.94
C GLN A 210 7.22 -2.77 -25.13
N ALA A 211 6.89 -3.94 -24.63
CA ALA A 211 7.67 -5.14 -24.83
C ALA A 211 6.82 -6.20 -25.54
N GLU A 212 7.37 -6.78 -26.57
CA GLU A 212 6.75 -7.93 -27.23
C GLU A 212 7.21 -9.22 -26.53
N ALA A 213 6.26 -9.91 -25.91
CA ALA A 213 6.45 -11.27 -25.42
C ALA A 213 5.56 -12.21 -26.24
N GLN A 214 6.14 -12.94 -27.18
CA GLN A 214 5.54 -14.07 -27.88
C GLN A 214 4.26 -13.85 -28.72
N ARG A 215 3.80 -12.71 -29.05
CA ARG A 215 2.60 -12.36 -29.85
C ARG A 215 1.69 -11.32 -29.20
N ILE A 216 1.87 -10.99 -27.92
CA ILE A 216 1.07 -9.98 -27.23
C ILE A 216 2.04 -8.92 -26.74
N GLY A 217 1.89 -7.71 -27.24
CA GLY A 217 2.62 -6.55 -26.72
C GLY A 217 2.20 -6.29 -25.26
N GLN A 218 3.17 -6.04 -24.40
CA GLN A 218 2.93 -5.59 -23.05
C GLN A 218 3.28 -4.10 -22.96
N THR A 219 2.31 -3.29 -22.55
CA THR A 219 2.50 -1.86 -22.34
C THR A 219 2.64 -1.59 -20.85
N THR A 220 3.67 -0.87 -20.46
CA THR A 220 3.89 -0.44 -19.07
C THR A 220 4.02 1.07 -19.04
N ILE A 221 3.26 1.72 -18.17
CA ILE A 221 3.30 3.15 -17.93
C ILE A 221 3.66 3.37 -16.46
N MET A 222 4.68 4.18 -16.22
CA MET A 222 5.07 4.64 -14.90
C MET A 222 4.72 6.13 -14.76
N VAL A 223 3.92 6.46 -13.78
CA VAL A 223 3.47 7.82 -13.50
C VAL A 223 3.96 8.22 -12.12
N LYS A 224 4.76 9.27 -12.03
CA LYS A 224 5.13 9.91 -10.78
C LYS A 224 4.06 10.90 -10.37
N LEU A 225 3.71 10.91 -9.09
CA LEU A 225 2.74 11.81 -8.51
C LEU A 225 3.46 12.95 -7.78
N GLY A 226 3.10 14.18 -8.12
CA GLY A 226 3.55 15.37 -7.40
C GLY A 226 2.47 15.91 -6.46
N ILE A 227 2.85 16.79 -5.55
CA ILE A 227 1.92 17.58 -4.74
C ILE A 227 1.31 18.69 -5.60
N ASP A 228 0.06 19.03 -5.35
CA ASP A 228 -0.56 20.18 -6.02
C ASP A 228 -0.04 21.52 -5.43
N SER A 229 -0.44 22.62 -6.07
CA SER A 229 -0.06 23.96 -5.62
C SER A 229 -0.63 24.35 -4.25
N SER A 230 -1.63 23.62 -3.76
CA SER A 230 -2.26 23.80 -2.45
C SER A 230 -1.63 22.96 -1.37
N GLY A 231 -0.63 22.13 -1.70
CA GLY A 231 0.06 21.26 -0.75
C GLY A 231 -0.73 20.02 -0.35
N ASN A 232 -1.75 19.65 -1.12
CA ASN A 232 -2.48 18.40 -0.88
C ASN A 232 -1.59 17.19 -1.14
N ALA A 233 -1.85 16.11 -0.41
CA ALA A 233 -1.13 14.85 -0.60
C ALA A 233 -1.21 14.39 -2.06
N ALA A 234 -0.10 13.87 -2.58
CA ALA A 234 0.00 13.40 -3.96
C ALA A 234 -1.00 12.27 -4.29
N LEU A 235 -1.40 11.51 -3.28
CA LEU A 235 -2.39 10.45 -3.37
C LEU A 235 -3.33 10.51 -2.16
N ALA A 236 -4.62 10.38 -2.36
CA ALA A 236 -5.61 10.24 -1.31
C ALA A 236 -6.27 8.86 -1.36
N VAL A 237 -6.70 8.36 -0.20
CA VAL A 237 -7.37 7.06 -0.06
C VAL A 237 -8.74 7.25 0.56
N ASP A 238 -9.74 6.62 -0.04
CA ASP A 238 -11.07 6.43 0.55
C ASP A 238 -11.41 4.93 0.47
N THR A 239 -11.68 4.33 1.59
CA THR A 239 -11.96 2.88 1.70
C THR A 239 -13.44 2.55 1.80
N THR A 240 -14.29 3.55 1.64
CA THR A 240 -15.75 3.45 1.68
C THR A 240 -16.40 4.07 0.45
N SER A 241 -15.77 3.91 -0.71
CA SER A 241 -16.26 4.45 -1.98
C SER A 241 -17.13 3.46 -2.76
N ALA A 242 -18.12 3.99 -3.47
CA ALA A 242 -18.77 3.30 -4.58
C ALA A 242 -17.94 3.53 -5.86
N ILE A 243 -17.98 2.56 -6.79
CA ILE A 243 -17.40 2.71 -8.12
C ILE A 243 -18.45 3.44 -8.98
N SER A 244 -18.08 4.60 -9.47
CA SER A 244 -18.93 5.47 -10.31
C SER A 244 -18.50 5.41 -11.78
#